data_e302044128695c89f33bdcdb8077b50f
#
_entry.id   e302044128695c89f33bdcdb8077b50f
#
_cell.length_a   1.000
_cell.length_b   1.000
_cell.length_c   1.000
_cell.angle_alpha   90.00
_cell.angle_beta   90.00
_cell.angle_gamma   90.00
#
_symmetry.space_group_name_H-M   'P 1'
#
loop_
_entity.id
_entity.type
_entity.pdbx_description
1 polymer ?
#
loop_
_entity_poly.entity_id
_entity_poly.type
_entity_poly.pdbx_seq_one_letter_code
_entity_poly.pdbx_strand_id
1 'polypeptide(L)'
;MSNWIDFKQDADTGIESVRAHFVGHAYDPHWHDSFLVGVTEQGVQQFNCRRVRHRSTPGQVFLLEPGDIHDGLAPTEEGFTYSTLYLEPAWLDQQLRALFEHAPGDSLPSFADTLCHDARLARATALAFHTVHNQDFRIVRQTAMDDLLAC
;
A
#
# COMPACT_ATOMS: atom_id res chain seq x y z
N MET A 1 -13.75 -14.26 -15.35
CA MET A 1 -12.76 -14.26 -14.28
C MET A 1 -13.39 -13.77 -13.00
N SER A 2 -13.05 -14.38 -11.90
CA SER A 2 -13.65 -14.07 -10.61
C SER A 2 -12.72 -13.18 -9.78
N ASN A 3 -13.32 -12.44 -8.87
CA ASN A 3 -12.57 -11.71 -7.87
C ASN A 3 -11.91 -12.67 -6.88
N TRP A 4 -10.75 -12.31 -6.38
CA TRP A 4 -10.10 -13.06 -5.32
C TRP A 4 -9.30 -12.12 -4.43
N ILE A 5 -9.13 -12.51 -3.17
CA ILE A 5 -8.37 -11.75 -2.19
C ILE A 5 -7.48 -12.73 -1.42
N ASP A 6 -6.19 -12.43 -1.35
CA ASP A 6 -5.23 -13.15 -0.52
C ASP A 6 -4.73 -12.20 0.57
N PHE A 7 -5.17 -12.44 1.79
CA PHE A 7 -4.90 -11.61 2.96
C PHE A 7 -4.00 -12.34 3.94
N LYS A 8 -3.01 -11.61 4.48
CA LYS A 8 -2.17 -12.11 5.57
C LYS A 8 -1.88 -11.02 6.57
N GLN A 9 -1.58 -11.40 7.80
CA GLN A 9 -1.15 -10.49 8.84
C GLN A 9 0.15 -11.00 9.43
N ASP A 10 1.15 -10.11 9.49
CA ASP A 10 2.44 -10.43 10.09
C ASP A 10 2.36 -10.38 11.61
N ALA A 11 2.71 -11.48 12.26
CA ALA A 11 2.59 -11.61 13.72
C ALA A 11 3.55 -10.68 14.48
N ASP A 12 4.72 -10.40 13.91
CA ASP A 12 5.74 -9.58 14.57
C ASP A 12 5.43 -8.09 14.56
N THR A 13 4.85 -7.58 13.46
CA THR A 13 4.66 -6.13 13.25
C THR A 13 3.19 -5.72 13.23
N GLY A 14 2.28 -6.66 13.04
CA GLY A 14 0.86 -6.37 12.82
C GLY A 14 0.55 -5.90 11.40
N ILE A 15 1.55 -5.81 10.52
CA ILE A 15 1.33 -5.39 9.14
C ILE A 15 0.40 -6.36 8.43
N GLU A 16 -0.66 -5.82 7.84
CA GLU A 16 -1.55 -6.59 6.98
C GLU A 16 -1.09 -6.44 5.54
N SER A 17 -1.09 -7.54 4.80
CA SER A 17 -0.72 -7.56 3.38
C SER A 17 -1.84 -8.19 2.58
N VAL A 18 -2.25 -7.53 1.50
CA VAL A 18 -3.35 -7.97 0.66
C VAL A 18 -2.92 -7.97 -0.79
N ARG A 19 -3.05 -9.09 -1.45
CA ARG A 19 -2.97 -9.20 -2.89
C ARG A 19 -4.36 -9.58 -3.41
N ALA A 20 -4.90 -8.80 -4.32
CA ALA A 20 -6.27 -9.00 -4.76
C ALA A 20 -6.46 -8.71 -6.24
N HIS A 21 -7.48 -9.36 -6.82
CA HIS A 21 -7.92 -9.11 -8.18
C HIS A 21 -9.41 -8.80 -8.17
N PHE A 22 -9.80 -7.73 -8.85
CA PHE A 22 -11.18 -7.31 -8.96
C PHE A 22 -11.56 -7.08 -10.41
N VAL A 23 -12.82 -7.41 -10.73
CA VAL A 23 -13.44 -7.18 -12.04
C VAL A 23 -14.70 -6.33 -11.79
N GLY A 24 -14.88 -5.28 -12.58
CA GLY A 24 -16.03 -4.38 -12.42
C GLY A 24 -15.95 -3.54 -11.16
N HIS A 25 -17.08 -3.44 -10.45
CA HIS A 25 -17.12 -2.73 -9.17
C HIS A 25 -16.35 -3.53 -8.13
N ALA A 26 -15.35 -2.91 -7.51
CA ALA A 26 -14.51 -3.58 -6.54
C ALA A 26 -15.01 -3.34 -5.11
N TYR A 27 -15.14 -2.09 -4.70
CA TYR A 27 -15.59 -1.74 -3.35
C TYR A 27 -16.19 -0.34 -3.30
N ASP A 28 -17.15 -0.20 -2.38
CA ASP A 28 -17.81 1.08 -2.11
C ASP A 28 -16.89 2.03 -1.35
N PRO A 29 -17.21 3.34 -1.32
CA PRO A 29 -16.42 4.29 -0.54
C PRO A 29 -16.29 3.84 0.92
N HIS A 30 -15.05 3.79 1.40
CA HIS A 30 -14.72 3.41 2.78
C HIS A 30 -13.37 4.01 3.16
N TRP A 31 -12.98 3.85 4.42
CA TRP A 31 -11.69 4.34 4.92
C TRP A 31 -11.09 3.33 5.90
N HIS A 32 -9.81 3.47 6.15
CA HIS A 32 -9.07 2.63 7.10
C HIS A 32 -8.39 3.50 8.15
N ASP A 33 -8.03 2.89 9.28
CA ASP A 33 -7.25 3.54 10.34
C ASP A 33 -5.75 3.42 10.08
N SER A 34 -5.35 2.80 8.98
CA SER A 34 -3.97 2.51 8.62
C SER A 34 -3.53 3.35 7.43
N PHE A 35 -2.21 3.52 7.30
CA PHE A 35 -1.63 3.96 6.03
C PHE A 35 -1.67 2.80 5.05
N LEU A 36 -1.97 3.09 3.80
CA LEU A 36 -1.94 2.12 2.71
C LEU A 36 -0.84 2.50 1.74
N VAL A 37 0.03 1.53 1.45
CA VAL A 37 1.04 1.65 0.41
C VAL A 37 0.87 0.46 -0.50
N GLY A 38 0.51 0.71 -1.75
CA GLY A 38 0.25 -0.36 -2.69
C GLY A 38 0.74 -0.07 -4.09
N VAL A 39 0.81 -1.13 -4.88
CA VAL A 39 1.23 -1.05 -6.27
C VAL A 39 0.24 -1.82 -7.13
N THR A 40 -0.11 -1.24 -8.28
CA THR A 40 -0.91 -1.94 -9.29
C THR A 40 0.02 -2.86 -10.07
N GLU A 41 -0.29 -4.15 -10.07
CA GLU A 41 0.50 -5.16 -10.78
C GLU A 41 0.04 -5.34 -12.22
N GLN A 42 -1.27 -5.42 -12.44
CA GLN A 42 -1.87 -5.68 -13.74
C GLN A 42 -3.17 -4.91 -13.88
N GLY A 43 -3.51 -4.54 -15.10
CA GLY A 43 -4.75 -3.86 -15.41
C GLY A 43 -4.78 -2.42 -14.97
N VAL A 44 -5.98 -1.85 -14.91
CA VAL A 44 -6.20 -0.46 -14.48
C VAL A 44 -7.12 -0.45 -13.30
N GLN A 45 -6.66 0.13 -12.21
CA GLN A 45 -7.46 0.38 -11.02
C GLN A 45 -7.92 1.83 -11.03
N GLN A 46 -9.24 2.05 -11.04
CA GLN A 46 -9.79 3.40 -10.92
C GLN A 46 -10.36 3.59 -9.54
N PHE A 47 -9.98 4.68 -8.89
CA PHE A 47 -10.51 5.00 -7.57
C PHE A 47 -10.62 6.51 -7.37
N ASN A 48 -11.58 6.92 -6.55
CA ASN A 48 -11.73 8.31 -6.12
C ASN A 48 -11.14 8.46 -4.72
N CYS A 49 -10.36 9.51 -4.53
CA CYS A 49 -9.79 9.85 -3.22
C CYS A 49 -9.52 11.34 -3.20
N ARG A 50 -9.86 12.00 -2.08
CA ARG A 50 -9.66 13.45 -1.92
C ARG A 50 -10.27 14.25 -3.07
N ARG A 51 -11.45 13.83 -3.53
CA ARG A 51 -12.22 14.47 -4.61
C ARG A 51 -11.52 14.42 -5.97
N VAL A 52 -10.56 13.53 -6.14
CA VAL A 52 -9.86 13.33 -7.40
C VAL A 52 -10.04 11.88 -7.85
N ARG A 53 -10.32 11.71 -9.13
CA ARG A 53 -10.37 10.39 -9.75
C ARG A 53 -8.97 10.02 -10.21
N HIS A 54 -8.50 8.86 -9.73
CA HIS A 54 -7.20 8.32 -10.08
C HIS A 54 -7.35 7.08 -10.94
N ARG A 55 -6.42 6.89 -11.87
CA ARG A 55 -6.29 5.65 -12.63
C ARG A 55 -4.87 5.15 -12.45
N SER A 56 -4.73 4.05 -11.72
CA SER A 56 -3.44 3.44 -11.47
C SER A 56 -3.21 2.31 -12.47
N THR A 57 -2.08 2.38 -13.16
CA THR A 57 -1.64 1.37 -14.13
C THR A 57 -0.45 0.61 -13.58
N PRO A 58 -0.03 -0.51 -14.22
CA PRO A 58 1.05 -1.33 -13.70
C PRO A 58 2.31 -0.52 -13.40
N GLY A 59 2.86 -0.73 -12.20
CA GLY A 59 4.04 -0.04 -11.72
C GLY A 59 3.80 1.28 -11.03
N GLN A 60 2.56 1.76 -10.97
CA GLN A 60 2.22 2.96 -10.19
C GLN A 60 1.93 2.59 -8.74
N VAL A 61 2.33 3.46 -7.83
CA VAL A 61 2.15 3.29 -6.39
C VAL A 61 1.01 4.20 -5.93
N PHE A 62 0.09 3.65 -5.15
CA PHE A 62 -0.95 4.45 -4.51
C PHE A 62 -0.68 4.54 -3.01
N LEU A 63 -0.89 5.73 -2.46
CA LEU A 63 -0.56 6.09 -1.09
C LEU A 63 -1.78 6.73 -0.44
N LEU A 64 -2.30 6.11 0.61
CA LEU A 64 -3.46 6.60 1.33
C LEU A 64 -3.13 6.78 2.80
N GLU A 65 -3.63 7.86 3.39
CA GLU A 65 -3.47 8.15 4.81
C GLU A 65 -4.67 7.63 5.60
N PRO A 66 -4.50 7.45 6.93
CA PRO A 66 -5.65 7.09 7.77
C PRO A 66 -6.80 8.07 7.59
N GLY A 67 -8.00 7.54 7.41
CA GLY A 67 -9.19 8.36 7.22
C GLY A 67 -9.48 8.78 5.78
N ASP A 68 -8.57 8.53 4.83
CA ASP A 68 -8.84 8.82 3.42
C ASP A 68 -9.97 7.94 2.89
N ILE A 69 -11.06 8.57 2.50
CA ILE A 69 -12.20 7.86 1.92
C ILE A 69 -11.90 7.56 0.46
N HIS A 70 -12.01 6.30 0.08
CA HIS A 70 -11.75 5.85 -1.28
C HIS A 70 -12.64 4.70 -1.68
N ASP A 71 -12.82 4.55 -2.98
CA ASP A 71 -13.56 3.44 -3.59
C ASP A 71 -12.66 2.73 -4.61
N GLY A 72 -13.22 1.82 -5.38
CA GLY A 72 -12.47 1.16 -6.43
C GLY A 72 -13.36 0.48 -7.45
N LEU A 73 -12.91 0.52 -8.69
CA LEU A 73 -13.52 -0.21 -9.79
C LEU A 73 -12.49 -0.52 -10.87
N ALA A 74 -12.80 -1.53 -11.68
CA ALA A 74 -12.01 -1.87 -12.85
C ALA A 74 -12.70 -1.31 -14.08
N PRO A 75 -12.11 -0.32 -14.78
CA PRO A 75 -12.72 0.25 -15.99
C PRO A 75 -12.58 -0.65 -17.22
N THR A 76 -11.77 -1.71 -17.12
CA THR A 76 -11.54 -2.66 -18.23
C THR A 76 -12.08 -4.04 -17.88
N GLU A 77 -12.36 -4.85 -18.90
CA GLU A 77 -12.92 -6.19 -18.74
C GLU A 77 -11.96 -7.14 -18.02
N GLU A 78 -10.66 -6.95 -18.18
CA GLU A 78 -9.64 -7.79 -17.55
C GLU A 78 -9.57 -7.60 -16.03
N GLY A 79 -10.08 -6.49 -15.54
CA GLY A 79 -9.95 -6.15 -14.14
C GLY A 79 -8.56 -5.63 -13.78
N PHE A 80 -8.26 -5.60 -12.50
CA PHE A 80 -6.93 -5.20 -12.02
C PHE A 80 -6.47 -6.08 -10.86
N THR A 81 -5.16 -6.20 -10.73
CA THR A 81 -4.51 -6.89 -9.61
C THR A 81 -3.62 -5.90 -8.89
N TYR A 82 -3.71 -5.87 -7.57
CA TYR A 82 -2.86 -5.01 -6.76
C TYR A 82 -2.25 -5.76 -5.56
N SER A 83 -1.18 -5.18 -5.03
CA SER A 83 -0.53 -5.61 -3.79
C SER A 83 -0.48 -4.41 -2.85
N THR A 84 -0.99 -4.56 -1.64
CA THR A 84 -1.09 -3.45 -0.68
C THR A 84 -0.61 -3.87 0.70
N LEU A 85 0.13 -2.94 1.34
CA LEU A 85 0.51 -3.04 2.74
C LEU A 85 -0.31 -2.05 3.55
N TYR A 86 -0.85 -2.50 4.68
CA TYR A 86 -1.55 -1.68 5.66
C TYR A 86 -0.65 -1.50 6.86
N LEU A 87 -0.25 -0.24 7.10
CA LEU A 87 0.70 0.11 8.14
C LEU A 87 0.01 0.89 9.26
N GLU A 88 0.04 0.36 10.48
CA GLU A 88 -0.57 1.07 11.60
C GLU A 88 0.24 2.32 11.95
N PRO A 89 -0.43 3.45 12.24
CA PRO A 89 0.26 4.71 12.54
C PRO A 89 1.26 4.59 13.68
N ALA A 90 0.94 3.88 14.76
CA ALA A 90 1.84 3.72 15.90
C ALA A 90 3.12 2.97 15.51
N TRP A 91 2.98 1.90 14.73
CA TRP A 91 4.13 1.15 14.24
C TRP A 91 5.00 2.00 13.31
N LEU A 92 4.36 2.73 12.39
CA LEU A 92 5.07 3.58 11.44
C LEU A 92 5.84 4.70 12.14
N ASP A 93 5.21 5.36 13.11
CA ASP A 93 5.87 6.39 13.92
C ASP A 93 7.11 5.84 14.60
N GLN A 94 7.00 4.67 15.23
CA GLN A 94 8.11 4.02 15.90
C GLN A 94 9.27 3.70 14.95
N GLN A 95 8.95 3.18 13.75
CA GLN A 95 9.96 2.84 12.76
C GLN A 95 10.66 4.07 12.18
N LEU A 96 9.92 5.12 11.90
CA LEU A 96 10.50 6.37 11.39
C LEU A 96 11.42 7.01 12.42
N ARG A 97 11.08 6.96 13.70
CA ARG A 97 11.96 7.46 14.78
C ARG A 97 13.25 6.64 14.87
N ALA A 98 13.18 5.34 14.64
CA ALA A 98 14.36 4.47 14.67
C ALA A 98 15.28 4.72 13.47
N LEU A 99 14.73 5.07 12.31
CA LEU A 99 15.50 5.31 11.08
C LEU A 99 16.06 6.73 10.99
N PHE A 100 15.35 7.71 11.54
CA PHE A 100 15.71 9.13 11.41
C PHE A 100 15.85 9.74 12.80
N GLU A 101 17.10 10.02 13.20
CA GLU A 101 17.43 10.55 14.53
C GLU A 101 16.73 11.86 14.88
N HIS A 102 16.38 12.66 13.88
CA HIS A 102 15.78 13.97 14.06
C HIS A 102 14.34 14.04 13.57
N ALA A 103 13.66 12.89 13.45
CA ALA A 103 12.25 12.89 13.08
C ALA A 103 11.45 13.66 14.12
N PRO A 104 10.52 14.55 13.70
CA PRO A 104 9.68 15.29 14.64
C PRO A 104 8.86 14.33 15.50
N GLY A 105 8.79 14.63 16.81
CA GLY A 105 8.30 13.72 17.84
C GLY A 105 6.89 13.17 17.63
N ASP A 106 5.99 13.95 17.02
CA ASP A 106 4.59 13.56 16.86
C ASP A 106 4.11 13.61 15.41
N SER A 107 5.01 13.78 14.44
CA SER A 107 4.56 13.88 13.05
C SER A 107 4.61 12.54 12.36
N LEU A 108 3.41 12.08 11.97
CA LEU A 108 3.26 11.00 11.01
C LEU A 108 3.47 11.58 9.60
N PRO A 109 3.91 10.75 8.66
CA PRO A 109 4.09 11.21 7.29
C PRO A 109 2.77 11.64 6.67
N SER A 110 2.83 12.61 5.80
CA SER A 110 1.74 12.92 4.90
C SER A 110 2.27 12.77 3.46
N PHE A 111 1.39 12.30 2.59
CA PHE A 111 1.78 12.05 1.21
C PHE A 111 1.44 13.26 0.34
N ALA A 112 2.41 13.73 -0.44
CA ALA A 112 2.18 14.82 -1.37
C ALA A 112 1.17 14.43 -2.45
N ASP A 113 1.26 13.17 -2.92
CA ASP A 113 0.40 12.64 -3.97
C ASP A 113 -0.22 11.31 -3.55
N THR A 114 -1.48 11.10 -3.94
CA THR A 114 -2.17 9.83 -3.73
C THR A 114 -1.70 8.75 -4.71
N LEU A 115 -1.33 9.16 -5.92
CA LEU A 115 -0.83 8.27 -6.96
C LEU A 115 0.55 8.77 -7.42
N CYS A 116 1.52 7.87 -7.44
CA CYS A 116 2.91 8.19 -7.70
C CYS A 116 3.48 7.29 -8.80
N HIS A 117 4.19 7.89 -9.73
CA HIS A 117 4.90 7.16 -10.79
C HIS A 117 6.40 7.25 -10.56
N ASP A 118 6.89 6.47 -9.61
CA ASP A 118 8.31 6.44 -9.20
C ASP A 118 8.76 4.97 -9.17
N ALA A 119 9.66 4.63 -10.09
CA ALA A 119 10.13 3.25 -10.24
C ALA A 119 10.85 2.73 -9.00
N ARG A 120 11.59 3.59 -8.30
CA ARG A 120 12.30 3.20 -7.08
C ARG A 120 11.32 2.86 -5.97
N LEU A 121 10.32 3.71 -5.77
CA LEU A 121 9.27 3.47 -4.78
C LEU A 121 8.46 2.23 -5.12
N ALA A 122 8.13 2.05 -6.39
CA ALA A 122 7.40 0.87 -6.86
C ALA A 122 8.17 -0.42 -6.57
N ARG A 123 9.46 -0.46 -6.84
CA ARG A 123 10.29 -1.64 -6.55
C ARG A 123 10.41 -1.90 -5.06
N ALA A 124 10.62 -0.85 -4.26
CA ALA A 124 10.72 -1.00 -2.81
C ALA A 124 9.39 -1.50 -2.21
N THR A 125 8.27 -0.99 -2.70
CA THR A 125 6.94 -1.42 -2.27
C THR A 125 6.68 -2.88 -2.63
N ALA A 126 6.98 -3.27 -3.87
CA ALA A 126 6.80 -4.64 -4.34
C ALA A 126 7.65 -5.62 -3.53
N LEU A 127 8.90 -5.29 -3.26
CA LEU A 127 9.80 -6.13 -2.48
C LEU A 127 9.35 -6.25 -1.02
N ALA A 128 8.98 -5.14 -0.41
CA ALA A 128 8.47 -5.14 0.97
C ALA A 128 7.20 -5.99 1.07
N PHE A 129 6.26 -5.81 0.14
CA PHE A 129 5.05 -6.62 0.09
C PHE A 129 5.39 -8.10 -0.04
N HIS A 130 6.24 -8.46 -0.99
CA HIS A 130 6.58 -9.85 -1.28
C HIS A 130 7.21 -10.54 -0.05
N THR A 131 8.16 -9.92 0.61
CA THR A 131 8.84 -10.50 1.77
C THR A 131 7.90 -10.65 2.97
N VAL A 132 7.06 -9.65 3.23
CA VAL A 132 6.10 -9.68 4.34
C VAL A 132 4.99 -10.69 4.06
N HIS A 133 4.42 -10.65 2.86
CA HIS A 133 3.30 -11.52 2.48
C HIS A 133 3.69 -12.99 2.47
N ASN A 134 4.91 -13.30 2.02
CA ASN A 134 5.42 -14.66 2.00
C ASN A 134 6.06 -15.10 3.32
N GLN A 135 6.05 -14.22 4.34
CA GLN A 135 6.58 -14.51 5.66
C GLN A 135 8.05 -14.96 5.61
N ASP A 136 8.86 -14.24 4.83
CA ASP A 136 10.29 -14.47 4.75
C ASP A 136 10.97 -14.25 6.11
N PHE A 137 12.22 -14.65 6.25
CA PHE A 137 12.96 -14.45 7.50
C PHE A 137 12.87 -13.01 7.97
N ARG A 138 12.80 -12.83 9.29
CA ARG A 138 12.61 -11.51 9.91
C ARG A 138 13.61 -10.46 9.42
N ILE A 139 14.89 -10.83 9.27
CA ILE A 139 15.90 -9.88 8.78
C ILE A 139 15.61 -9.42 7.34
N VAL A 140 15.11 -10.31 6.50
CA VAL A 140 14.76 -9.98 5.12
C VAL A 140 13.57 -9.03 5.10
N ARG A 141 12.53 -9.33 5.88
CA ARG A 141 11.35 -8.46 5.99
C ARG A 141 11.71 -7.08 6.53
N GLN A 142 12.51 -7.04 7.57
CA GLN A 142 12.93 -5.78 8.21
C GLN A 142 13.75 -4.92 7.24
N THR A 143 14.70 -5.53 6.52
CA THR A 143 15.51 -4.81 5.53
C THR A 143 14.64 -4.23 4.43
N ALA A 144 13.72 -5.02 3.90
CA ALA A 144 12.83 -4.56 2.83
C ALA A 144 11.92 -3.42 3.30
N MET A 145 11.40 -3.50 4.52
CA MET A 145 10.57 -2.43 5.08
C MET A 145 11.38 -1.16 5.34
N ASP A 146 12.61 -1.28 5.85
CA ASP A 146 13.49 -0.14 6.06
C ASP A 146 13.81 0.56 4.73
N ASP A 147 14.06 -0.20 3.67
CA ASP A 147 14.30 0.35 2.33
C ASP A 147 13.07 1.09 1.80
N LEU A 148 11.88 0.54 2.03
CA LEU A 148 10.64 1.20 1.65
C LEU A 148 10.45 2.52 2.39
N LEU A 149 10.65 2.51 3.70
CA LEU A 149 10.46 3.71 4.53
C LEU A 149 11.50 4.80 4.23
N ALA A 150 12.65 4.43 3.68
CA ALA A 150 13.69 5.38 3.28
C ALA A 150 13.44 6.02 1.91
N CYS A 151 12.47 5.53 1.17
CA CYS A 151 12.14 6.09 -0.16
C CYS A 151 11.38 7.40 -0.09
#